data_02d31bc17f00eff1c0e2825584b8258c
#
_entry.id   02d31bc17f00eff1c0e2825584b8258c
#
_cell.length_a   1.000
_cell.length_b   1.000
_cell.length_c   1.000
_cell.angle_alpha   90.00
_cell.angle_beta   90.00
_cell.angle_gamma   90.00
#
_symmetry.space_group_name_H-M   'P 1'
#
loop_
_entity.id
_entity.type
_entity.pdbx_description
1 polymer ?
#
loop_
_entity_poly.entity_id
_entity_poly.type
_entity_poly.pdbx_seq_one_letter_code
_entity_poly.pdbx_strand_id
1 'polypeptide(L)'
;MADRLRISELDFDTIKSNLKTFLNQQSEFTDYDFDGAGLNILLDILAYNTHYNAYYLNMVANEAFLDTALLRDSAVSHAKTLNYVPHSTRAPVAIIDFSVESNTTTAATMTISDGFSFLSNQIDSKSYNFVVLDDVTVTKANSKFVFENLEIYEGQLVTYNFTHNSATNPKQVFTLPDNNIDTTTLKVTVAPSVGNTSTSVYNKVTDILNVDGTSEVFFLQEERSGKYQIYFGNNVVGKSLPDGASVSTTYLLNNGTAANKANNFVATATLTDSLG
;
A
#
# COMPACT_ATOMS: atom_id res chain seq x y z
N MET A 1 -23.49 0.18 -11.07
CA MET A 1 -23.04 -1.12 -10.53
C MET A 1 -22.91 -2.06 -11.70
N ALA A 2 -21.74 -2.67 -11.89
CA ALA A 2 -21.60 -3.71 -12.90
C ALA A 2 -22.57 -4.85 -12.58
N ASP A 3 -23.26 -5.34 -13.61
CA ASP A 3 -24.21 -6.44 -13.46
C ASP A 3 -23.40 -7.71 -13.15
N ARG A 4 -23.77 -8.42 -12.08
CA ARG A 4 -23.04 -9.61 -11.65
C ARG A 4 -23.25 -10.73 -12.65
N LEU A 5 -22.18 -11.39 -13.03
CA LEU A 5 -22.25 -12.55 -13.91
C LEU A 5 -22.98 -13.69 -13.18
N ARG A 6 -24.07 -14.20 -13.76
CA ARG A 6 -24.78 -15.41 -13.33
C ARG A 6 -24.53 -16.52 -14.34
N ILE A 7 -23.77 -17.54 -13.93
CA ILE A 7 -23.41 -18.66 -14.81
C ILE A 7 -24.32 -19.85 -14.58
N SER A 8 -24.85 -19.99 -13.37
CA SER A 8 -25.67 -21.13 -12.98
C SER A 8 -26.87 -20.68 -12.15
N GLU A 9 -27.91 -21.52 -12.12
CA GLU A 9 -29.08 -21.31 -11.26
C GLU A 9 -28.67 -21.41 -9.79
N LEU A 10 -29.15 -20.45 -8.99
CA LEU A 10 -28.84 -20.35 -7.56
C LEU A 10 -30.07 -20.62 -6.68
N ASP A 11 -31.26 -20.72 -7.26
CA ASP A 11 -32.45 -20.96 -6.48
C ASP A 11 -32.59 -22.44 -6.12
N PHE A 12 -32.65 -22.73 -4.81
CA PHE A 12 -32.75 -24.08 -4.29
C PHE A 12 -34.01 -24.79 -4.76
N ASP A 13 -35.16 -24.11 -4.72
CA ASP A 13 -36.45 -24.69 -5.08
C ASP A 13 -36.52 -25.01 -6.59
N THR A 14 -35.93 -24.15 -7.40
CA THR A 14 -35.78 -24.39 -8.84
C THR A 14 -34.91 -25.60 -9.12
N ILE A 15 -33.76 -25.73 -8.42
CA ILE A 15 -32.86 -26.88 -8.57
C ILE A 15 -33.60 -28.17 -8.15
N LYS A 16 -34.30 -28.16 -7.00
CA LYS A 16 -35.08 -29.31 -6.53
C LYS A 16 -36.20 -29.67 -7.52
N SER A 17 -36.92 -28.70 -8.03
CA SER A 17 -38.00 -28.90 -9.04
C SER A 17 -37.44 -29.53 -10.33
N ASN A 18 -36.28 -29.06 -10.81
CA ASN A 18 -35.62 -29.65 -11.97
C ASN A 18 -35.20 -31.11 -11.74
N LEU A 19 -34.70 -31.44 -10.54
CA LEU A 19 -34.37 -32.81 -10.15
C LEU A 19 -35.63 -33.69 -10.12
N LYS A 20 -36.76 -33.21 -9.56
CA LYS A 20 -38.03 -33.93 -9.57
C LYS A 20 -38.55 -34.14 -11.01
N THR A 21 -38.42 -33.12 -11.85
CA THR A 21 -38.85 -33.22 -13.28
C THR A 21 -37.99 -34.26 -14.04
N PHE A 22 -36.70 -34.31 -13.78
CA PHE A 22 -35.83 -35.35 -14.33
C PHE A 22 -36.21 -36.76 -13.86
N LEU A 23 -36.48 -36.94 -12.57
CA LEU A 23 -36.91 -38.25 -12.03
C LEU A 23 -38.25 -38.70 -12.55
N ASN A 24 -39.20 -37.78 -12.80
CA ASN A 24 -40.48 -38.07 -13.41
C ASN A 24 -40.38 -38.71 -14.80
N GLN A 25 -39.29 -38.50 -15.50
CA GLN A 25 -39.00 -39.13 -16.78
C GLN A 25 -38.42 -40.53 -16.68
N GLN A 26 -38.07 -40.97 -15.44
CA GLN A 26 -37.53 -42.31 -15.16
C GLN A 26 -38.63 -43.22 -14.65
N SER A 27 -38.70 -44.41 -15.17
CA SER A 27 -39.75 -45.41 -14.76
C SER A 27 -39.40 -46.14 -13.50
N GLU A 28 -38.18 -46.05 -13.02
CA GLU A 28 -37.65 -46.84 -11.89
C GLU A 28 -37.85 -46.18 -10.52
N PHE A 29 -38.18 -44.87 -10.48
CA PHE A 29 -38.38 -44.11 -9.24
C PHE A 29 -39.81 -43.60 -9.14
N THR A 30 -40.59 -44.15 -8.21
CA THR A 30 -42.00 -43.79 -8.05
C THR A 30 -42.33 -43.08 -6.72
N ASP A 31 -41.40 -43.01 -5.79
CA ASP A 31 -41.61 -42.53 -4.40
C ASP A 31 -40.89 -41.19 -4.11
N TYR A 32 -40.51 -40.46 -5.13
CA TYR A 32 -39.72 -39.22 -4.98
C TYR A 32 -40.54 -37.99 -4.62
N ASP A 33 -41.84 -37.99 -4.84
CA ASP A 33 -42.74 -36.83 -4.66
C ASP A 33 -43.38 -36.74 -3.27
N PHE A 34 -43.25 -37.80 -2.48
CA PHE A 34 -43.76 -37.82 -1.11
C PHE A 34 -42.79 -37.14 -0.15
N ASP A 35 -43.22 -36.08 0.56
CA ASP A 35 -42.35 -35.24 1.38
C ASP A 35 -41.60 -35.98 2.50
N GLY A 36 -42.17 -37.07 3.03
CA GLY A 36 -41.55 -37.92 4.03
C GLY A 36 -40.71 -39.08 3.48
N ALA A 37 -40.63 -39.23 2.17
CA ALA A 37 -39.87 -40.32 1.57
C ALA A 37 -38.36 -40.10 1.70
N GLY A 38 -37.63 -41.19 1.94
CA GLY A 38 -36.16 -41.14 2.03
C GLY A 38 -35.53 -40.59 0.75
N LEU A 39 -36.14 -40.85 -0.43
CA LEU A 39 -35.67 -40.32 -1.70
C LEU A 39 -35.84 -38.79 -1.81
N ASN A 40 -36.91 -38.23 -1.26
CA ASN A 40 -37.10 -36.76 -1.24
C ASN A 40 -36.05 -36.09 -0.35
N ILE A 41 -35.64 -36.69 0.75
CA ILE A 41 -34.54 -36.20 1.61
C ILE A 41 -33.21 -36.23 0.84
N LEU A 42 -32.94 -37.27 0.04
CA LEU A 42 -31.74 -37.33 -0.82
C LEU A 42 -31.77 -36.25 -1.90
N LEU A 43 -32.94 -35.94 -2.48
CA LEU A 43 -33.10 -34.83 -3.41
C LEU A 43 -32.77 -33.48 -2.77
N ASP A 44 -33.19 -33.29 -1.50
CA ASP A 44 -32.85 -32.06 -0.77
C ASP A 44 -31.33 -31.95 -0.54
N ILE A 45 -30.67 -33.05 -0.19
CA ILE A 45 -29.20 -33.05 -0.05
C ILE A 45 -28.49 -32.75 -1.39
N LEU A 46 -28.97 -33.35 -2.48
CA LEU A 46 -28.40 -33.09 -3.83
C LEU A 46 -28.67 -31.68 -4.26
N ALA A 47 -29.87 -31.14 -4.07
CA ALA A 47 -30.21 -29.75 -4.38
C ALA A 47 -29.36 -28.78 -3.56
N TYR A 48 -29.15 -29.07 -2.28
CA TYR A 48 -28.29 -28.29 -1.39
C TYR A 48 -26.83 -28.28 -1.85
N ASN A 49 -26.30 -29.46 -2.18
CA ASN A 49 -24.93 -29.56 -2.71
C ASN A 49 -24.79 -28.80 -4.06
N THR A 50 -25.77 -28.95 -4.96
CA THR A 50 -25.78 -28.26 -6.24
C THR A 50 -25.87 -26.75 -6.06
N HIS A 51 -26.70 -26.27 -5.13
CA HIS A 51 -26.79 -24.85 -4.77
C HIS A 51 -25.44 -24.28 -4.30
N TYR A 52 -24.74 -24.97 -3.38
CA TYR A 52 -23.42 -24.54 -2.93
C TYR A 52 -22.38 -24.56 -4.04
N ASN A 53 -22.35 -25.59 -4.86
CA ASN A 53 -21.43 -25.67 -6.01
C ASN A 53 -21.71 -24.54 -7.01
N ALA A 54 -22.99 -24.26 -7.29
CA ALA A 54 -23.41 -23.15 -8.14
C ALA A 54 -22.99 -21.80 -7.55
N TYR A 55 -23.16 -21.61 -6.25
CA TYR A 55 -22.70 -20.41 -5.55
C TYR A 55 -21.19 -20.20 -5.68
N TYR A 56 -20.38 -21.22 -5.38
CA TYR A 56 -18.93 -21.13 -5.53
C TYR A 56 -18.51 -20.89 -6.98
N LEU A 57 -19.17 -21.53 -7.95
CA LEU A 57 -18.88 -21.33 -9.36
C LEU A 57 -19.14 -19.87 -9.77
N ASN A 58 -20.28 -19.30 -9.38
CA ASN A 58 -20.61 -17.90 -9.65
C ASN A 58 -19.64 -16.96 -8.93
N MET A 59 -19.24 -17.28 -7.68
CA MET A 59 -18.23 -16.50 -6.95
C MET A 59 -16.90 -16.49 -7.71
N VAL A 60 -16.36 -17.66 -8.07
CA VAL A 60 -15.08 -17.78 -8.80
C VAL A 60 -15.16 -17.06 -10.15
N ALA A 61 -16.28 -17.19 -10.87
CA ALA A 61 -16.47 -16.52 -12.15
C ALA A 61 -16.48 -14.99 -12.00
N ASN A 62 -17.10 -14.45 -10.95
CA ASN A 62 -17.09 -13.02 -10.67
C ASN A 62 -15.69 -12.53 -10.27
N GLU A 63 -14.92 -13.34 -9.52
CA GLU A 63 -13.54 -12.99 -9.15
C GLU A 63 -12.56 -13.06 -10.32
N ALA A 64 -12.92 -13.68 -11.45
CA ALA A 64 -12.07 -13.76 -12.65
C ALA A 64 -11.96 -12.45 -13.43
N PHE A 65 -12.83 -11.48 -13.20
CA PHE A 65 -12.86 -10.21 -13.92
C PHE A 65 -12.77 -9.03 -12.96
N LEU A 66 -12.02 -7.99 -13.35
CA LEU A 66 -11.83 -6.78 -12.56
C LEU A 66 -13.15 -6.06 -12.23
N ASP A 67 -14.07 -6.00 -13.17
CA ASP A 67 -15.35 -5.29 -13.01
C ASP A 67 -16.30 -5.95 -12.01
N THR A 68 -16.19 -7.27 -11.85
CA THR A 68 -17.09 -8.07 -11.02
C THR A 68 -16.45 -8.61 -9.76
N ALA A 69 -15.12 -8.50 -9.62
CA ALA A 69 -14.38 -8.94 -8.45
C ALA A 69 -14.87 -8.23 -7.18
N LEU A 70 -15.18 -9.01 -6.15
CA LEU A 70 -15.64 -8.53 -4.85
C LEU A 70 -14.52 -8.50 -3.82
N LEU A 71 -13.57 -9.42 -3.94
CA LEU A 71 -12.43 -9.50 -3.05
C LEU A 71 -11.36 -8.50 -3.50
N ARG A 72 -10.89 -7.67 -2.56
CA ARG A 72 -9.83 -6.70 -2.81
C ARG A 72 -8.58 -7.37 -3.41
N ASP A 73 -8.22 -8.55 -2.91
CA ASP A 73 -7.03 -9.28 -3.38
C ASP A 73 -7.13 -9.69 -4.85
N SER A 74 -8.32 -10.08 -5.30
CA SER A 74 -8.59 -10.39 -6.71
C SER A 74 -8.47 -9.13 -7.57
N ALA A 75 -9.09 -8.03 -7.13
CA ALA A 75 -9.02 -6.74 -7.83
C ALA A 75 -7.57 -6.22 -7.93
N VAL A 76 -6.80 -6.29 -6.84
CA VAL A 76 -5.37 -5.92 -6.83
C VAL A 76 -4.56 -6.82 -7.76
N SER A 77 -4.85 -8.14 -7.77
CA SER A 77 -4.16 -9.09 -8.66
C SER A 77 -4.40 -8.77 -10.14
N HIS A 78 -5.62 -8.42 -10.52
CA HIS A 78 -5.95 -7.99 -11.88
C HIS A 78 -5.33 -6.62 -12.22
N ALA A 79 -5.36 -5.67 -11.28
CA ALA A 79 -4.78 -4.34 -11.46
C ALA A 79 -3.27 -4.39 -11.73
N LYS A 80 -2.55 -5.34 -11.10
CA LYS A 80 -1.11 -5.57 -11.36
C LYS A 80 -0.82 -5.91 -12.81
N THR A 81 -1.68 -6.69 -13.47
CA THR A 81 -1.49 -7.04 -14.89
C THR A 81 -1.59 -5.82 -15.81
N LEU A 82 -2.28 -4.78 -15.35
CA LEU A 82 -2.40 -3.47 -16.00
C LEU A 82 -1.32 -2.47 -15.54
N ASN A 83 -0.34 -2.93 -14.76
CA ASN A 83 0.70 -2.09 -14.13
C ASN A 83 0.14 -0.99 -13.22
N TYR A 84 -1.04 -1.18 -12.65
CA TYR A 84 -1.64 -0.28 -11.69
C TYR A 84 -1.26 -0.66 -10.26
N VAL A 85 -0.80 0.32 -9.50
CA VAL A 85 -0.50 0.16 -8.07
C VAL A 85 -1.60 0.87 -7.26
N PRO A 86 -2.36 0.15 -6.44
CA PRO A 86 -3.35 0.78 -5.57
C PRO A 86 -2.74 1.84 -4.66
N HIS A 87 -3.52 2.86 -4.36
CA HIS A 87 -3.09 3.91 -3.44
C HIS A 87 -2.91 3.34 -2.02
N SER A 88 -1.80 3.70 -1.41
CA SER A 88 -1.54 3.47 0.01
C SER A 88 -2.32 4.44 0.89
N THR A 89 -2.32 4.18 2.20
CA THR A 89 -2.77 5.16 3.18
C THR A 89 -1.91 6.40 3.07
N ARG A 90 -2.52 7.58 2.94
CA ARG A 90 -1.81 8.86 2.90
C ARG A 90 -1.77 9.50 4.27
N ALA A 91 -0.62 10.09 4.58
CA ALA A 91 -0.44 10.87 5.78
C ALA A 91 -1.22 12.19 5.70
N PRO A 92 -1.89 12.63 6.77
CA PRO A 92 -2.35 14.01 6.89
C PRO A 92 -1.19 14.98 6.81
N VAL A 93 -1.41 16.08 6.10
CA VAL A 93 -0.44 17.17 5.93
C VAL A 93 -0.95 18.41 6.61
N ALA A 94 -0.09 19.07 7.37
CA ALA A 94 -0.34 20.40 7.88
C ALA A 94 0.69 21.38 7.32
N ILE A 95 0.27 22.60 7.03
CA ILE A 95 1.14 23.69 6.61
C ILE A 95 1.24 24.65 7.80
N ILE A 96 2.45 24.92 8.24
CA ILE A 96 2.70 25.79 9.40
C ILE A 96 3.65 26.93 9.05
N ASP A 97 3.39 28.08 9.67
CA ASP A 97 4.25 29.26 9.62
C ASP A 97 4.72 29.58 11.04
N PHE A 98 6.01 29.80 11.20
CA PHE A 98 6.56 30.24 12.48
C PHE A 98 7.89 30.99 12.28
N SER A 99 8.28 31.70 13.31
CA SER A 99 9.58 32.40 13.34
C SER A 99 10.36 32.04 14.58
N VAL A 100 11.69 31.94 14.44
CA VAL A 100 12.63 31.71 15.52
C VAL A 100 13.50 32.94 15.69
N GLU A 101 13.55 33.50 16.90
CA GLU A 101 14.46 34.57 17.25
C GLU A 101 15.82 33.96 17.65
N SER A 102 16.89 34.44 17.03
CA SER A 102 18.25 34.02 17.41
C SER A 102 18.93 35.17 18.16
N ASN A 103 19.43 34.86 19.35
CA ASN A 103 20.24 35.79 20.14
C ASN A 103 21.67 35.95 19.63
N THR A 104 22.09 35.06 18.68
CA THR A 104 23.42 35.13 18.07
C THR A 104 23.39 36.08 16.87
N THR A 105 24.34 36.97 16.79
CA THR A 105 24.44 37.96 15.68
C THR A 105 25.08 37.37 14.42
N THR A 106 25.75 36.22 14.51
CA THR A 106 26.65 35.69 13.47
C THR A 106 26.07 34.55 12.64
N ALA A 107 25.04 33.84 13.14
CA ALA A 107 24.39 32.77 12.37
C ALA A 107 23.65 33.36 11.16
N ALA A 108 23.97 32.89 9.95
CA ALA A 108 23.34 33.33 8.72
C ALA A 108 22.15 32.49 8.29
N THR A 109 22.15 31.23 8.64
CA THR A 109 21.12 30.25 8.24
C THR A 109 20.66 29.39 9.40
N MET A 110 19.45 28.86 9.29
CA MET A 110 18.89 27.82 10.16
C MET A 110 18.28 26.75 9.28
N THR A 111 18.57 25.50 9.59
CA THR A 111 18.05 24.33 8.87
C THR A 111 17.22 23.48 9.79
N ILE A 112 16.01 23.12 9.34
CA ILE A 112 15.22 22.05 9.90
C ILE A 112 15.50 20.80 9.07
N SER A 113 16.10 19.80 9.69
CA SER A 113 16.47 18.58 9.00
C SER A 113 15.26 17.66 8.82
N ASP A 114 15.35 16.75 7.85
CA ASP A 114 14.41 15.67 7.68
C ASP A 114 14.27 14.85 8.97
N GLY A 115 13.04 14.38 9.25
CA GLY A 115 12.72 13.69 10.50
C GLY A 115 12.52 14.59 11.72
N PHE A 116 12.76 15.92 11.61
CA PHE A 116 12.40 16.84 12.70
C PHE A 116 10.90 16.78 12.98
N SER A 117 10.51 16.70 14.27
CA SER A 117 9.15 16.37 14.63
C SER A 117 8.45 17.44 15.45
N PHE A 118 7.14 17.49 15.23
CA PHE A 118 6.19 18.32 15.96
C PHE A 118 5.10 17.44 16.55
N LEU A 119 4.66 17.74 17.77
CA LEU A 119 3.55 17.06 18.42
C LEU A 119 2.27 17.89 18.25
N SER A 120 1.18 17.25 17.81
CA SER A 120 -0.12 17.93 17.69
C SER A 120 -0.80 18.15 19.04
N ASN A 121 -1.81 19.05 19.06
CA ASN A 121 -2.81 19.04 20.12
C ASN A 121 -3.47 17.66 20.25
N GLN A 122 -4.10 17.41 21.39
CA GLN A 122 -4.84 16.17 21.60
C GLN A 122 -6.12 16.13 20.74
N ILE A 123 -6.28 15.01 20.04
CA ILE A 123 -7.46 14.64 19.28
C ILE A 123 -7.94 13.31 19.88
N ASP A 124 -9.16 13.26 20.39
CA ASP A 124 -9.70 12.08 21.07
C ASP A 124 -8.75 11.49 22.14
N SER A 125 -8.14 12.39 22.95
CA SER A 125 -7.17 12.10 24.03
C SER A 125 -5.83 11.52 23.54
N LYS A 126 -5.50 11.59 22.23
CA LYS A 126 -4.25 11.16 21.64
C LYS A 126 -3.60 12.32 20.89
N SER A 127 -2.30 12.53 21.09
CA SER A 127 -1.48 13.44 20.28
C SER A 127 -0.81 12.66 19.17
N TYR A 128 -0.64 13.31 18.02
CA TYR A 128 -0.02 12.74 16.82
C TYR A 128 1.29 13.43 16.52
N ASN A 129 2.26 12.65 16.06
CA ASN A 129 3.55 13.15 15.65
C ASN A 129 3.48 13.59 14.18
N PHE A 130 4.05 14.75 13.88
CA PHE A 130 4.19 15.30 12.53
C PHE A 130 5.66 15.53 12.25
N VAL A 131 6.15 15.13 11.09
CA VAL A 131 7.57 15.20 10.73
C VAL A 131 7.78 15.97 9.44
N VAL A 132 8.95 16.61 9.33
CA VAL A 132 9.44 17.21 8.10
C VAL A 132 10.10 16.12 7.25
N LEU A 133 9.84 16.10 5.95
CA LEU A 133 10.35 15.04 5.05
C LEU A 133 11.63 15.42 4.32
N ASP A 134 11.94 16.71 4.21
CA ASP A 134 13.11 17.24 3.51
C ASP A 134 13.75 18.37 4.32
N ASP A 135 15.06 18.53 4.19
CA ASP A 135 15.78 19.64 4.81
C ASP A 135 15.27 20.99 4.32
N VAL A 136 14.86 21.86 5.24
CA VAL A 136 14.41 23.21 4.92
C VAL A 136 15.36 24.22 5.57
N THR A 137 16.08 24.98 4.74
CA THR A 137 17.04 26.00 5.18
C THR A 137 16.51 27.39 4.88
N VAL A 138 16.51 28.24 5.90
CA VAL A 138 16.12 29.65 5.79
C VAL A 138 17.27 30.56 6.18
N THR A 139 17.31 31.74 5.56
CA THR A 139 18.29 32.78 5.88
C THR A 139 17.73 33.74 6.91
N LYS A 140 18.62 34.28 7.73
CA LYS A 140 18.26 35.27 8.77
C LYS A 140 17.82 36.59 8.15
N ALA A 141 16.67 37.08 8.55
CA ALA A 141 16.14 38.39 8.17
C ALA A 141 15.63 39.10 9.44
N ASN A 142 16.07 40.36 9.63
CA ASN A 142 15.62 41.16 10.79
C ASN A 142 15.75 40.46 12.16
N SER A 143 16.89 39.80 12.38
CA SER A 143 17.17 39.03 13.60
C SER A 143 16.29 37.80 13.84
N LYS A 144 15.52 37.36 12.84
CA LYS A 144 14.64 36.20 12.88
C LYS A 144 14.90 35.25 11.72
N PHE A 145 14.65 33.99 11.95
CA PHE A 145 14.52 32.95 10.92
C PHE A 145 13.02 32.69 10.74
N VAL A 146 12.50 32.91 9.55
CA VAL A 146 11.07 32.75 9.24
C VAL A 146 10.88 31.56 8.34
N PHE A 147 10.11 30.60 8.82
CA PHE A 147 9.66 29.44 8.08
C PHE A 147 8.22 29.68 7.64
N GLU A 148 8.00 29.81 6.34
CA GLU A 148 6.71 30.01 5.72
C GLU A 148 6.33 28.81 4.89
N ASN A 149 5.06 28.39 4.97
CA ASN A 149 4.50 27.27 4.23
C ASN A 149 5.27 25.95 4.48
N LEU A 150 5.77 25.72 5.69
CA LEU A 150 6.43 24.47 6.03
C LEU A 150 5.40 23.33 6.08
N GLU A 151 5.55 22.36 5.17
CA GLU A 151 4.74 21.16 5.18
C GLU A 151 5.27 20.16 6.19
N ILE A 152 4.39 19.73 7.10
CA ILE A 152 4.66 18.66 8.05
C ILE A 152 3.66 17.53 7.86
N TYR A 153 4.13 16.31 7.93
CA TYR A 153 3.38 15.10 7.60
C TYR A 153 3.15 14.25 8.85
N GLU A 154 1.92 13.84 9.08
CA GLU A 154 1.62 12.97 10.22
C GLU A 154 2.28 11.61 10.08
N GLY A 155 2.94 11.16 11.13
CA GLY A 155 3.51 9.83 11.21
C GLY A 155 4.90 9.79 11.80
N GLN A 156 5.55 8.66 11.53
CA GLN A 156 6.93 8.39 11.93
C GLN A 156 7.75 8.04 10.69
N LEU A 157 8.85 8.74 10.48
CA LEU A 157 9.81 8.43 9.44
C LEU A 157 10.60 7.18 9.86
N VAL A 158 10.56 6.16 9.01
CA VAL A 158 11.24 4.86 9.26
C VAL A 158 12.17 4.57 8.09
N THR A 159 13.39 4.14 8.41
CA THR A 159 14.35 3.66 7.42
C THR A 159 14.59 2.17 7.63
N TYR A 160 14.44 1.41 6.56
CA TYR A 160 14.71 -0.03 6.55
C TYR A 160 15.74 -0.38 5.48
N ASN A 161 16.72 -1.21 5.86
CA ASN A 161 17.84 -1.56 4.99
C ASN A 161 17.75 -3.03 4.58
N PHE A 162 17.94 -3.28 3.28
CA PHE A 162 18.06 -4.59 2.70
C PHE A 162 19.46 -4.78 2.12
N THR A 163 19.96 -6.01 2.14
CA THR A 163 21.16 -6.38 1.40
C THR A 163 20.77 -7.29 0.25
N HIS A 164 21.14 -6.91 -0.97
CA HIS A 164 20.90 -7.73 -2.14
C HIS A 164 21.85 -8.91 -2.17
N ASN A 165 21.31 -10.10 -2.41
CA ASN A 165 22.06 -11.32 -2.65
C ASN A 165 21.49 -12.00 -3.91
N SER A 166 22.28 -12.01 -4.96
CA SER A 166 21.85 -12.52 -6.28
C SER A 166 21.51 -14.01 -6.29
N ALA A 167 22.10 -14.80 -5.38
CA ALA A 167 21.83 -16.23 -5.26
C ALA A 167 20.49 -16.53 -4.59
N THR A 168 20.08 -15.73 -3.58
CA THR A 168 18.85 -15.95 -2.83
C THR A 168 17.69 -15.09 -3.31
N ASN A 169 17.98 -13.94 -3.92
CA ASN A 169 16.97 -13.02 -4.46
C ASN A 169 17.29 -12.57 -5.90
N PRO A 170 17.31 -13.50 -6.89
CA PRO A 170 17.67 -13.18 -8.27
C PRO A 170 16.69 -12.21 -8.94
N LYS A 171 15.45 -12.09 -8.43
CA LYS A 171 14.43 -11.16 -8.93
C LYS A 171 14.53 -9.76 -8.33
N GLN A 172 15.43 -9.55 -7.35
CA GLN A 172 15.65 -8.26 -6.69
C GLN A 172 14.36 -7.64 -6.11
N VAL A 173 13.52 -8.48 -5.48
CA VAL A 173 12.24 -8.08 -4.88
C VAL A 173 12.42 -7.98 -3.37
N PHE A 174 12.01 -6.85 -2.79
CA PHE A 174 12.10 -6.58 -1.36
C PHE A 174 10.74 -6.16 -0.83
N THR A 175 10.23 -6.88 0.16
CA THR A 175 8.96 -6.57 0.82
C THR A 175 9.19 -5.62 1.98
N LEU A 176 8.52 -4.47 1.96
CA LEU A 176 8.54 -3.52 3.07
C LEU A 176 7.80 -4.14 4.27
N PRO A 177 8.39 -4.08 5.48
CA PRO A 177 7.86 -4.83 6.63
C PRO A 177 6.53 -4.31 7.16
N ASP A 178 6.24 -3.04 6.96
CA ASP A 178 5.12 -2.32 7.55
C ASP A 178 3.88 -2.28 6.65
N ASN A 179 2.69 -2.08 7.24
CA ASN A 179 1.42 -2.07 6.51
C ASN A 179 0.90 -0.64 6.20
N ASN A 180 1.06 0.30 7.14
CA ASN A 180 0.50 1.65 7.01
C ASN A 180 1.50 2.63 6.41
N ILE A 181 2.11 2.25 5.31
CA ILE A 181 3.13 3.03 4.62
C ILE A 181 2.45 4.07 3.73
N ASP A 182 2.91 5.31 3.77
CA ASP A 182 2.63 6.25 2.70
C ASP A 182 3.63 6.06 1.57
N THR A 183 3.21 5.41 0.50
CA THR A 183 4.07 5.14 -0.67
C THR A 183 4.43 6.38 -1.48
N THR A 184 3.81 7.53 -1.20
CA THR A 184 4.17 8.80 -1.87
C THR A 184 5.43 9.42 -1.26
N THR A 185 5.73 9.07 0.00
CA THR A 185 6.92 9.55 0.73
C THR A 185 8.12 8.61 0.61
N LEU A 186 7.96 7.49 -0.12
CA LEU A 186 8.99 6.45 -0.24
C LEU A 186 10.22 6.98 -0.99
N LYS A 187 11.33 7.02 -0.29
CA LYS A 187 12.67 7.33 -0.82
C LYS A 187 13.50 6.04 -0.83
N VAL A 188 14.18 5.78 -1.93
CA VAL A 188 15.03 4.59 -2.10
C VAL A 188 16.43 5.04 -2.49
N THR A 189 17.42 4.65 -1.69
CA THR A 189 18.83 4.87 -2.01
C THR A 189 19.56 3.54 -2.04
N VAL A 190 20.52 3.43 -2.93
CA VAL A 190 21.33 2.21 -3.13
C VAL A 190 22.80 2.53 -3.00
N ALA A 191 23.48 1.81 -2.12
CA ALA A 191 24.94 1.80 -2.04
C ALA A 191 25.47 0.51 -2.71
N PRO A 192 26.64 0.56 -3.41
CA PRO A 192 27.20 -0.61 -4.10
C PRO A 192 27.51 -1.80 -3.19
N SER A 193 27.73 -1.55 -1.90
CA SER A 193 27.96 -2.57 -0.87
C SER A 193 27.60 -2.03 0.52
N VAL A 194 27.40 -2.93 1.46
CA VAL A 194 27.20 -2.57 2.88
C VAL A 194 28.42 -1.78 3.39
N GLY A 195 28.18 -0.66 4.07
CA GLY A 195 29.21 0.23 4.61
C GLY A 195 29.80 1.22 3.62
N ASN A 196 29.39 1.21 2.36
CA ASN A 196 29.77 2.22 1.38
C ASN A 196 28.94 3.50 1.60
N THR A 197 29.60 4.66 1.68
CA THR A 197 28.96 5.96 1.89
C THR A 197 28.48 6.61 0.59
N SER A 198 28.95 6.14 -0.57
CA SER A 198 28.46 6.61 -1.88
C SER A 198 27.13 5.95 -2.20
N THR A 199 26.07 6.74 -2.21
CA THR A 199 24.71 6.27 -2.48
C THR A 199 24.16 6.91 -3.74
N SER A 200 23.41 6.16 -4.53
CA SER A 200 22.59 6.65 -5.64
C SER A 200 21.12 6.69 -5.22
N VAL A 201 20.42 7.74 -5.61
CA VAL A 201 18.96 7.85 -5.40
C VAL A 201 18.25 7.16 -6.56
N TYR A 202 17.40 6.21 -6.24
CA TYR A 202 16.57 5.52 -7.21
C TYR A 202 15.16 6.11 -7.19
N ASN A 203 14.64 6.46 -8.36
CA ASN A 203 13.33 7.09 -8.50
C ASN A 203 12.24 6.05 -8.80
N LYS A 204 11.02 6.28 -8.29
CA LYS A 204 9.87 5.44 -8.62
C LYS A 204 9.52 5.60 -10.10
N VAL A 205 9.35 4.49 -10.80
CA VAL A 205 8.88 4.48 -12.19
C VAL A 205 7.44 4.96 -12.25
N THR A 206 7.21 6.00 -13.04
CA THR A 206 5.87 6.52 -13.37
C THR A 206 5.50 6.22 -14.82
N ASP A 207 6.50 6.18 -15.70
CA ASP A 207 6.34 5.87 -17.12
C ASP A 207 7.48 4.94 -17.58
N ILE A 208 7.11 3.72 -17.96
CA ILE A 208 8.07 2.70 -18.40
C ILE A 208 8.71 3.01 -19.75
N LEU A 209 8.06 3.84 -20.58
CA LEU A 209 8.57 4.17 -21.91
C LEU A 209 9.86 5.01 -21.89
N ASN A 210 10.11 5.71 -20.76
CA ASN A 210 11.26 6.54 -20.55
C ASN A 210 12.39 5.87 -19.73
N VAL A 211 12.29 4.55 -19.51
CA VAL A 211 13.25 3.79 -18.70
C VAL A 211 14.15 2.95 -19.61
N ASP A 212 15.45 3.18 -19.56
CA ASP A 212 16.48 2.37 -20.21
C ASP A 212 17.21 1.43 -19.22
N GLY A 213 18.15 0.63 -19.74
CA GLY A 213 18.90 -0.33 -18.92
C GLY A 213 19.86 0.28 -17.90
N THR A 214 20.13 1.60 -17.95
CA THR A 214 21.03 2.32 -17.04
C THR A 214 20.28 3.20 -16.04
N SER A 215 18.98 3.35 -16.22
CA SER A 215 18.14 4.21 -15.39
C SER A 215 18.11 3.72 -13.95
N GLU A 216 18.46 4.58 -12.99
CA GLU A 216 18.42 4.30 -11.55
C GLU A 216 16.97 4.47 -11.04
N VAL A 217 16.19 3.43 -11.22
CA VAL A 217 14.76 3.41 -10.90
C VAL A 217 14.36 2.15 -10.14
N PHE A 218 13.27 2.27 -9.39
CA PHE A 218 12.60 1.13 -8.76
C PHE A 218 11.13 1.07 -9.16
N PHE A 219 10.60 -0.14 -9.14
CA PHE A 219 9.19 -0.41 -9.35
C PHE A 219 8.51 -0.72 -8.02
N LEU A 220 7.27 -0.30 -7.88
CA LEU A 220 6.47 -0.53 -6.69
C LEU A 220 5.27 -1.41 -7.05
N GLN A 221 4.98 -2.39 -6.22
CA GLN A 221 3.76 -3.19 -6.31
C GLN A 221 3.21 -3.51 -4.92
N GLU A 222 1.92 -3.81 -4.85
CA GLU A 222 1.31 -4.34 -3.64
C GLU A 222 1.30 -5.87 -3.68
N GLU A 223 1.69 -6.51 -2.59
CA GLU A 223 1.60 -7.95 -2.40
C GLU A 223 0.18 -8.34 -1.94
N ARG A 224 -0.20 -9.62 -2.09
CA ARG A 224 -1.50 -10.15 -1.64
C ARG A 224 -1.75 -9.93 -0.13
N SER A 225 -0.71 -9.82 0.67
CA SER A 225 -0.79 -9.50 2.11
C SER A 225 -1.17 -8.05 2.43
N GLY A 226 -1.29 -7.18 1.42
CA GLY A 226 -1.48 -5.74 1.58
C GLY A 226 -0.20 -4.96 1.85
N LYS A 227 0.96 -5.63 1.91
CA LYS A 227 2.27 -5.00 2.01
C LYS A 227 2.76 -4.54 0.66
N TYR A 228 3.65 -3.56 0.68
CA TYR A 228 4.28 -3.08 -0.55
C TYR A 228 5.62 -3.77 -0.78
N GLN A 229 5.91 -4.02 -2.05
CA GLN A 229 7.18 -4.56 -2.51
C GLN A 229 7.81 -3.58 -3.48
N ILE A 230 9.13 -3.42 -3.36
CA ILE A 230 9.96 -2.75 -4.35
C ILE A 230 10.77 -3.78 -5.11
N TYR A 231 11.01 -3.54 -6.39
CA TYR A 231 11.90 -4.35 -7.20
C TYR A 231 12.65 -3.47 -8.21
N PHE A 232 13.76 -3.98 -8.69
CA PHE A 232 14.71 -3.24 -9.51
C PHE A 232 14.79 -3.80 -10.92
N GLY A 233 15.45 -3.08 -11.79
CA GLY A 233 15.59 -3.43 -13.18
C GLY A 233 16.53 -4.64 -13.43
N ASN A 234 16.65 -4.98 -14.70
CA ASN A 234 17.45 -6.13 -15.18
C ASN A 234 18.51 -5.72 -16.22
N ASN A 235 18.92 -4.45 -16.24
CA ASN A 235 19.80 -3.84 -17.24
C ASN A 235 19.22 -3.76 -18.67
N VAL A 236 17.93 -4.08 -18.83
CA VAL A 236 17.16 -3.82 -20.06
C VAL A 236 16.12 -2.73 -19.78
N VAL A 237 15.37 -2.88 -18.71
CA VAL A 237 14.43 -1.90 -18.20
C VAL A 237 14.80 -1.62 -16.74
N GLY A 238 15.49 -0.50 -16.53
CA GLY A 238 16.08 -0.13 -15.26
C GLY A 238 17.39 -0.86 -14.94
N LYS A 239 18.24 -0.19 -14.18
CA LYS A 239 19.53 -0.72 -13.73
C LYS A 239 19.35 -1.83 -12.71
N SER A 240 20.06 -2.97 -12.87
CA SER A 240 20.08 -4.04 -11.88
C SER A 240 20.97 -3.69 -10.69
N LEU A 241 20.66 -4.25 -9.53
CA LEU A 241 21.51 -4.12 -8.34
C LEU A 241 22.76 -5.00 -8.47
N PRO A 242 23.94 -4.49 -8.07
CA PRO A 242 25.10 -5.36 -7.89
C PRO A 242 24.91 -6.32 -6.71
N ASP A 243 25.59 -7.46 -6.74
CA ASP A 243 25.59 -8.39 -5.62
C ASP A 243 26.22 -7.74 -4.38
N GLY A 244 25.60 -7.93 -3.20
CA GLY A 244 26.01 -7.27 -1.97
C GLY A 244 25.58 -5.80 -1.83
N ALA A 245 24.83 -5.23 -2.77
CA ALA A 245 24.33 -3.87 -2.66
C ALA A 245 23.46 -3.68 -1.42
N SER A 246 23.60 -2.53 -0.77
CA SER A 246 22.74 -2.10 0.34
C SER A 246 21.65 -1.18 -0.20
N VAL A 247 20.40 -1.59 -0.04
CA VAL A 247 19.20 -0.83 -0.40
C VAL A 247 18.60 -0.24 0.87
N SER A 248 18.59 1.09 0.97
CA SER A 248 17.95 1.81 2.07
C SER A 248 16.62 2.37 1.60
N THR A 249 15.57 2.05 2.32
CA THR A 249 14.20 2.52 2.04
C THR A 249 13.73 3.37 3.20
N THR A 250 13.42 4.64 2.94
CA THR A 250 12.88 5.57 3.93
C THR A 250 11.44 5.91 3.55
N TYR A 251 10.52 5.76 4.47
CA TYR A 251 9.09 6.01 4.25
C TYR A 251 8.40 6.42 5.54
N LEU A 252 7.22 6.99 5.41
CA LEU A 252 6.40 7.44 6.52
C LEU A 252 5.37 6.38 6.90
N LEU A 253 5.33 6.03 8.18
CA LEU A 253 4.24 5.26 8.79
C LEU A 253 3.22 6.23 9.36
N ASN A 254 1.96 6.11 8.94
CA ASN A 254 0.92 7.06 9.29
C ASN A 254 -0.31 6.38 9.91
N ASN A 255 -1.16 7.19 10.58
CA ASN A 255 -2.42 6.74 11.18
C ASN A 255 -3.64 7.07 10.29
N GLY A 256 -3.43 7.38 9.02
CA GLY A 256 -4.49 7.76 8.09
C GLY A 256 -5.26 8.99 8.55
N THR A 257 -6.56 8.97 8.45
CA THR A 257 -7.44 10.12 8.75
C THR A 257 -7.55 10.49 10.23
N ALA A 258 -6.96 9.71 11.14
CA ALA A 258 -7.11 9.91 12.58
C ALA A 258 -6.57 11.27 13.07
N ALA A 259 -5.55 11.81 12.42
CA ALA A 259 -4.93 13.08 12.78
C ALA A 259 -5.46 14.30 11.99
N ASN A 260 -6.49 14.17 11.16
CA ASN A 260 -6.99 15.24 10.29
C ASN A 260 -7.53 16.50 11.02
N LYS A 261 -7.69 16.46 12.34
CA LYS A 261 -8.17 17.58 13.14
C LYS A 261 -7.05 18.32 13.89
N ALA A 262 -5.78 17.97 13.62
CA ALA A 262 -4.64 18.65 14.23
C ALA A 262 -4.58 20.12 13.76
N ASN A 263 -4.47 21.05 14.71
CA ASN A 263 -4.49 22.49 14.43
C ASN A 263 -3.49 23.30 15.28
N ASN A 264 -2.79 22.65 16.19
CA ASN A 264 -1.75 23.28 17.01
C ASN A 264 -0.57 22.29 17.15
N PHE A 265 0.65 22.80 16.98
CA PHE A 265 1.84 22.00 16.90
C PHE A 265 2.94 22.56 17.81
N VAL A 266 3.61 21.67 18.52
CA VAL A 266 4.73 22.00 19.39
C VAL A 266 5.96 21.24 18.93
N ALA A 267 7.08 21.93 18.71
CA ALA A 267 8.35 21.28 18.36
C ALA A 267 8.79 20.34 19.49
N THR A 268 9.21 19.14 19.15
CA THR A 268 9.63 18.13 20.13
C THR A 268 11.12 18.24 20.50
N ALA A 269 11.88 18.97 19.70
CA ALA A 269 13.30 19.21 19.90
C ALA A 269 13.65 20.68 19.73
N THR A 270 14.82 21.07 20.21
CA THR A 270 15.34 22.42 20.04
C THR A 270 15.85 22.60 18.62
N LEU A 271 15.49 23.71 18.02
CA LEU A 271 16.07 24.15 16.74
C LEU A 271 17.41 24.85 17.00
N THR A 272 18.42 24.48 16.25
CA THR A 272 19.76 25.07 16.32
C THR A 272 20.06 25.80 15.01
N ASP A 273 20.78 26.91 15.12
CA ASP A 273 21.24 27.64 13.94
C ASP A 273 22.55 27.05 13.38
N SER A 274 23.11 27.63 12.34
CA SER A 274 24.34 27.14 11.68
C SER A 274 25.60 27.14 12.57
N LEU A 275 25.51 27.59 13.79
CA LEU A 275 26.60 27.64 14.77
C LEU A 275 26.40 26.65 15.93
N GLY A 276 25.21 26.03 16.06
CA GLY A 276 24.87 25.01 17.07
C GLY A 276 24.09 25.53 18.27
#